data_3c87835fe0e9ba81f5e5fbdec0bba0ea
#
_entry.id   3c87835fe0e9ba81f5e5fbdec0bba0ea
#
_cell.length_a   1.000
_cell.length_b   1.000
_cell.length_c   1.000
_cell.angle_alpha   90.00
_cell.angle_beta   90.00
_cell.angle_gamma   90.00
#
_symmetry.space_group_name_H-M   'P 1'
#
loop_
_entity.id
_entity.type
_entity.pdbx_description
1 polymer ?
#
loop_
_entity_poly.entity_id
_entity_poly.type
_entity_poly.pdbx_seq_one_letter_code
_entity_poly.pdbx_strand_id
1 'polypeptide(L)'
;AAKIWDAFGPVIKEGLYEDMERRDQLFEIARFNTTKRDGVTLKEYVADLKANQSAIYYLTAEDAAKAKASPQLEGFRARGIEVLLLTDAVDSFWVRMALGFDGKPFKSVTQGAADLDLIPLETDAPKPDADEGATAMLIAVMKQSLGDQVADVRKSARLTDSPVCLVASDQGLDRTLEKLLARQGTTDVKATAPILEINAGHALIKALAETAKKNGAAPELGDASGLLLDLARVMDGERVTDPAKFAGSVSALMQKAYS
;
A
#
# COMPACT_ATOMS: atom_id res chain seq x y z
N ALA A 1 12.09 21.68 22.36
CA ALA A 1 11.58 21.38 21.01
C ALA A 1 10.40 20.39 21.06
N ALA A 2 10.50 19.21 21.70
CA ALA A 2 9.43 18.19 21.71
C ALA A 2 8.09 18.73 22.27
N LYS A 3 8.08 19.39 23.45
CA LYS A 3 6.86 19.96 24.05
C LYS A 3 6.14 21.00 23.17
N ILE A 4 6.89 21.74 22.36
CA ILE A 4 6.30 22.72 21.42
C ILE A 4 5.64 21.97 20.28
N TRP A 5 6.29 20.90 19.79
CA TRP A 5 5.75 20.07 18.73
C TRP A 5 4.47 19.34 19.16
N ASP A 6 4.43 18.80 20.37
CA ASP A 6 3.24 18.12 20.91
C ASP A 6 2.02 19.05 21.00
N ALA A 7 2.27 20.36 21.24
CA ALA A 7 1.19 21.36 21.36
C ALA A 7 0.81 21.99 20.01
N PHE A 8 1.76 22.21 19.11
CA PHE A 8 1.57 23.02 17.90
C PHE A 8 1.86 22.28 16.59
N GLY A 9 2.23 20.99 16.65
CA GLY A 9 2.56 20.18 15.47
C GLY A 9 1.47 20.21 14.39
N PRO A 10 0.19 19.95 14.72
CA PRO A 10 -0.90 20.02 13.76
C PRO A 10 -1.02 21.39 13.08
N VAL A 11 -0.89 22.50 13.85
CA VAL A 11 -0.95 23.86 13.30
C VAL A 11 0.24 24.16 12.37
N ILE A 12 1.44 23.67 12.70
CA ILE A 12 2.61 23.80 11.83
C ILE A 12 2.38 23.03 10.51
N LYS A 13 1.77 21.86 10.59
CA LYS A 13 1.41 21.05 9.41
C LYS A 13 0.31 21.69 8.56
N GLU A 14 -0.65 22.41 9.16
CA GLU A 14 -1.61 23.24 8.42
C GLU A 14 -0.87 24.31 7.60
N GLY A 15 0.15 24.94 8.17
CA GLY A 15 1.01 25.89 7.46
C GLY A 15 1.72 25.27 6.24
N LEU A 16 2.06 23.99 6.26
CA LEU A 16 2.61 23.29 5.08
C LEU A 16 1.66 23.29 3.88
N TYR A 17 0.36 23.35 4.14
CA TYR A 17 -0.68 23.43 3.11
C TYR A 17 -1.02 24.87 2.74
N GLU A 18 -1.18 25.75 3.72
CA GLU A 18 -1.72 27.09 3.55
C GLU A 18 -0.66 28.12 3.15
N ASP A 19 0.58 28.02 3.68
CA ASP A 19 1.66 28.99 3.47
C ASP A 19 2.73 28.44 2.51
N MET A 20 2.44 28.56 1.22
CA MET A 20 3.35 28.08 0.17
C MET A 20 4.69 28.83 0.15
N GLU A 21 4.73 30.09 0.59
CA GLU A 21 5.95 30.91 0.57
C GLU A 21 6.93 30.48 1.67
N ARG A 22 6.42 30.03 2.83
CA ARG A 22 7.23 29.60 3.97
C ARG A 22 7.31 28.09 4.14
N ARG A 23 6.75 27.34 3.20
CA ARG A 23 6.69 25.87 3.28
C ARG A 23 8.05 25.25 3.55
N ASP A 24 9.10 25.69 2.86
CA ASP A 24 10.44 25.13 3.04
C ASP A 24 10.99 25.38 4.45
N GLN A 25 10.71 26.58 5.02
CA GLN A 25 11.08 26.89 6.41
C GLN A 25 10.29 26.04 7.41
N LEU A 26 9.01 25.79 7.13
CA LEU A 26 8.17 24.93 7.95
C LEU A 26 8.63 23.47 7.90
N PHE A 27 9.10 22.98 6.76
CA PHE A 27 9.67 21.63 6.64
C PHE A 27 10.93 21.43 7.50
N GLU A 28 11.72 22.48 7.74
CA GLU A 28 12.91 22.36 8.57
C GLU A 28 12.59 22.09 10.05
N ILE A 29 11.42 22.55 10.51
CA ILE A 29 10.99 22.37 11.91
C ILE A 29 9.94 21.29 12.09
N ALA A 30 9.26 20.90 11.01
CA ALA A 30 8.23 19.86 11.05
C ALA A 30 8.82 18.50 11.45
N ARG A 31 8.04 17.75 12.25
CA ARG A 31 8.43 16.45 12.73
C ARG A 31 7.39 15.42 12.32
N PHE A 32 7.89 14.25 12.00
CA PHE A 32 7.08 13.15 11.48
C PHE A 32 7.39 11.85 12.22
N ASN A 33 6.38 11.04 12.43
CA ASN A 33 6.58 9.67 12.84
C ASN A 33 6.89 8.82 11.61
N THR A 34 7.71 7.79 11.82
CA THR A 34 8.12 6.90 10.75
C THR A 34 7.90 5.43 11.15
N THR A 35 8.21 4.52 10.26
CA THR A 35 8.21 3.08 10.55
C THR A 35 9.28 2.68 11.56
N LYS A 36 10.29 3.51 11.80
CA LYS A 36 11.44 3.22 12.67
C LYS A 36 11.55 4.15 13.87
N ARG A 37 11.22 5.42 13.70
CA ARG A 37 11.48 6.49 14.69
C ARG A 37 10.27 7.41 14.81
N ASP A 38 10.14 8.05 15.95
CA ASP A 38 9.14 9.08 16.19
C ASP A 38 9.77 10.46 16.24
N GLY A 39 9.07 11.48 15.74
CA GLY A 39 9.48 12.87 15.79
C GLY A 39 10.71 13.23 14.95
N VAL A 40 10.90 12.58 13.83
CA VAL A 40 12.02 12.78 12.89
C VAL A 40 11.78 14.01 12.02
N THR A 41 12.80 14.82 11.80
CA THR A 41 12.78 15.89 10.79
C THR A 41 13.03 15.33 9.40
N LEU A 42 12.59 16.03 8.35
CA LEU A 42 12.89 15.62 6.97
C LEU A 42 14.39 15.60 6.68
N LYS A 43 15.16 16.49 7.30
CA LYS A 43 16.62 16.52 7.18
C LYS A 43 17.27 15.27 7.74
N GLU A 44 16.83 14.80 8.93
CA GLU A 44 17.27 13.53 9.52
C GLU A 44 16.88 12.34 8.67
N TYR A 45 15.66 12.35 8.12
CA TYR A 45 15.19 11.30 7.22
C TYR A 45 16.05 11.22 5.94
N VAL A 46 16.31 12.34 5.28
CA VAL A 46 17.08 12.39 4.04
C VAL A 46 18.54 11.98 4.26
N ALA A 47 19.12 12.31 5.43
CA ALA A 47 20.48 11.91 5.78
C ALA A 47 20.65 10.38 5.90
N ASP A 48 19.57 9.66 6.21
CA ASP A 48 19.56 8.20 6.42
C ASP A 48 18.99 7.40 5.22
N LEU A 49 18.82 8.04 4.06
CA LEU A 49 18.35 7.36 2.85
C LEU A 49 19.24 6.19 2.46
N LYS A 50 18.65 5.09 2.03
CA LYS A 50 19.39 3.94 1.48
C LYS A 50 20.04 4.30 0.15
N ALA A 51 21.12 3.60 -0.18
CA ALA A 51 21.72 3.69 -1.51
C ALA A 51 20.66 3.39 -2.59
N ASN A 52 20.62 4.19 -3.63
CA ASN A 52 19.65 4.15 -4.73
C ASN A 52 18.21 4.55 -4.33
N GLN A 53 17.95 4.98 -3.10
CA GLN A 53 16.65 5.52 -2.72
C GLN A 53 16.50 6.93 -3.32
N SER A 54 15.53 7.08 -4.22
CA SER A 54 15.32 8.30 -4.99
C SER A 54 14.28 9.23 -4.39
N ALA A 55 13.49 8.77 -3.40
CA ALA A 55 12.32 9.49 -2.89
C ALA A 55 12.19 9.40 -1.37
N ILE A 56 11.43 10.34 -0.81
CA ILE A 56 10.89 10.28 0.55
C ILE A 56 9.58 9.50 0.47
N TYR A 57 9.56 8.29 1.02
CA TYR A 57 8.37 7.46 1.01
C TYR A 57 7.46 7.78 2.18
N TYR A 58 6.16 7.79 1.93
CA TYR A 58 5.14 8.00 2.96
C TYR A 58 3.96 7.05 2.82
N LEU A 59 3.30 6.79 3.93
CA LEU A 59 2.00 6.13 4.02
C LEU A 59 1.05 7.01 4.82
N THR A 60 -0.07 7.38 4.21
CA THR A 60 -1.18 8.04 4.91
C THR A 60 -2.09 6.99 5.54
N ALA A 61 -2.49 7.19 6.79
CA ALA A 61 -3.36 6.27 7.52
C ALA A 61 -4.13 7.01 8.63
N GLU A 62 -5.20 6.39 9.13
CA GLU A 62 -5.97 6.96 10.23
C GLU A 62 -5.23 6.89 11.59
N ASP A 63 -4.36 5.90 11.76
CA ASP A 63 -3.50 5.78 12.95
C ASP A 63 -2.17 5.07 12.62
N ALA A 64 -1.17 5.31 13.47
CA ALA A 64 0.17 4.79 13.27
C ALA A 64 0.26 3.25 13.45
N ALA A 65 -0.58 2.63 14.28
CA ALA A 65 -0.56 1.19 14.50
C ALA A 65 -1.07 0.45 13.27
N LYS A 66 -2.19 0.92 12.68
CA LYS A 66 -2.71 0.39 11.42
C LYS A 66 -1.72 0.62 10.27
N ALA A 67 -1.10 1.81 10.21
CA ALA A 67 -0.07 2.09 9.23
C ALA A 67 1.08 1.09 9.32
N LYS A 68 1.62 0.87 10.52
CA LYS A 68 2.73 -0.08 10.75
C LYS A 68 2.36 -1.52 10.39
N ALA A 69 1.10 -1.93 10.46
CA ALA A 69 0.63 -3.27 10.11
C ALA A 69 0.34 -3.45 8.61
N SER A 70 0.42 -2.39 7.80
CA SER A 70 0.07 -2.44 6.39
C SER A 70 0.98 -3.39 5.59
N PRO A 71 0.42 -4.29 4.76
CA PRO A 71 1.19 -5.15 3.86
C PRO A 71 1.96 -4.35 2.81
N GLN A 72 1.52 -3.13 2.50
CA GLN A 72 2.19 -2.25 1.56
C GLN A 72 3.60 -1.84 2.02
N LEU A 73 3.90 -1.97 3.33
CA LEU A 73 5.21 -1.69 3.91
C LEU A 73 6.18 -2.89 3.91
N GLU A 74 5.72 -4.09 3.59
CA GLU A 74 6.55 -5.31 3.68
C GLU A 74 7.86 -5.18 2.89
N GLY A 75 7.78 -4.80 1.63
CA GLY A 75 8.95 -4.64 0.76
C GLY A 75 9.88 -3.50 1.15
N PHE A 76 9.35 -2.46 1.80
CA PHE A 76 10.14 -1.36 2.35
C PHE A 76 10.89 -1.84 3.61
N ARG A 77 10.21 -2.56 4.50
CA ARG A 77 10.85 -3.17 5.68
C ARG A 77 11.93 -4.16 5.31
N ALA A 78 11.68 -5.04 4.34
CA ALA A 78 12.64 -6.03 3.88
C ALA A 78 13.91 -5.42 3.29
N ARG A 79 13.86 -4.15 2.86
CA ARG A 79 14.99 -3.37 2.35
C ARG A 79 15.53 -2.36 3.36
N GLY A 80 15.01 -2.37 4.58
CA GLY A 80 15.38 -1.41 5.62
C GLY A 80 15.07 0.03 5.25
N ILE A 81 14.11 0.28 4.35
CA ILE A 81 13.67 1.62 3.98
C ILE A 81 12.75 2.15 5.07
N GLU A 82 13.06 3.34 5.56
CA GLU A 82 12.20 4.07 6.47
C GLU A 82 11.07 4.77 5.70
N VAL A 83 9.85 4.74 6.22
CA VAL A 83 8.66 5.34 5.60
C VAL A 83 8.01 6.31 6.58
N LEU A 84 7.68 7.52 6.14
CA LEU A 84 6.91 8.49 6.93
C LEU A 84 5.48 7.97 7.16
N LEU A 85 4.99 8.06 8.38
CA LEU A 85 3.61 7.73 8.74
C LEU A 85 2.83 9.03 8.91
N LEU A 86 2.04 9.35 7.93
CA LEU A 86 1.25 10.58 7.86
C LEU A 86 -0.15 10.29 8.40
N THR A 87 -0.40 10.64 9.66
CA THR A 87 -1.63 10.29 10.38
C THR A 87 -2.51 11.47 10.72
N ASP A 88 -2.07 12.69 10.47
CA ASP A 88 -2.89 13.88 10.66
C ASP A 88 -3.74 14.13 9.39
N ALA A 89 -4.98 14.57 9.57
CA ALA A 89 -5.91 14.80 8.45
C ALA A 89 -5.34 15.77 7.40
N VAL A 90 -4.57 16.77 7.83
CA VAL A 90 -3.94 17.76 6.95
C VAL A 90 -2.81 17.16 6.10
N ASP A 91 -2.21 16.06 6.52
CA ASP A 91 -1.08 15.45 5.81
C ASP A 91 -1.43 15.06 4.37
N SER A 92 -2.65 14.54 4.16
CA SER A 92 -3.13 14.15 2.83
C SER A 92 -3.25 15.32 1.83
N PHE A 93 -3.31 16.56 2.33
CA PHE A 93 -3.40 17.76 1.50
C PHE A 93 -2.03 18.32 1.16
N TRP A 94 -1.18 18.58 2.15
CA TRP A 94 0.11 19.21 1.90
C TRP A 94 1.07 18.31 1.11
N VAL A 95 1.06 17.01 1.36
CA VAL A 95 2.01 16.07 0.72
C VAL A 95 1.83 15.98 -0.80
N ARG A 96 0.63 16.27 -1.29
CA ARG A 96 0.35 16.32 -2.73
C ARG A 96 0.82 17.63 -3.39
N MET A 97 0.81 18.72 -2.64
CA MET A 97 1.21 20.03 -3.15
C MET A 97 2.71 20.27 -2.98
N ALA A 98 3.35 19.52 -2.11
CA ALA A 98 4.79 19.59 -1.92
C ALA A 98 5.50 18.76 -2.99
N LEU A 99 6.37 19.40 -3.76
CA LEU A 99 7.14 18.73 -4.80
C LEU A 99 8.20 17.78 -4.23
N GLY A 100 8.66 18.01 -3.00
CA GLY A 100 9.68 17.22 -2.34
C GLY A 100 10.40 18.03 -1.26
N PHE A 101 11.47 17.45 -0.73
CA PHE A 101 12.39 18.11 0.20
C PHE A 101 13.82 17.72 -0.17
N ASP A 102 14.74 18.69 -0.18
CA ASP A 102 16.16 18.50 -0.52
C ASP A 102 16.37 17.69 -1.83
N GLY A 103 15.63 18.06 -2.88
CA GLY A 103 15.67 17.40 -4.20
C GLY A 103 15.09 15.99 -4.24
N LYS A 104 14.49 15.50 -3.16
CA LYS A 104 13.82 14.19 -3.09
C LYS A 104 12.30 14.36 -3.13
N PRO A 105 11.61 13.80 -4.14
CA PRO A 105 10.15 13.89 -4.21
C PRO A 105 9.49 13.05 -3.11
N PHE A 106 8.29 13.45 -2.69
CA PHE A 106 7.43 12.62 -1.87
C PHE A 106 6.73 11.57 -2.74
N LYS A 107 6.79 10.29 -2.33
CA LYS A 107 6.10 9.19 -3.01
C LYS A 107 5.27 8.36 -2.02
N SER A 108 4.00 8.17 -2.35
CA SER A 108 3.15 7.26 -1.59
C SER A 108 3.54 5.80 -1.80
N VAL A 109 3.63 5.03 -0.72
CA VAL A 109 3.84 3.58 -0.81
C VAL A 109 2.63 2.86 -1.40
N THR A 110 1.45 3.49 -1.45
CA THR A 110 0.25 2.93 -2.06
C THR A 110 0.21 3.10 -3.58
N GLN A 111 1.09 3.93 -4.14
CA GLN A 111 1.29 4.12 -5.56
C GLN A 111 2.60 3.45 -5.99
N GLY A 112 2.68 3.01 -7.24
CA GLY A 112 3.78 2.27 -7.85
C GLY A 112 5.11 2.25 -7.11
N ALA A 113 5.69 1.08 -6.94
CA ALA A 113 6.95 0.86 -6.21
C ALA A 113 8.14 0.68 -7.17
N ALA A 114 8.14 1.39 -8.29
CA ALA A 114 9.14 1.21 -9.36
C ALA A 114 10.60 1.23 -8.89
N ASP A 115 10.88 1.92 -7.77
CA ASP A 115 12.24 2.07 -7.27
C ASP A 115 12.65 0.96 -6.29
N LEU A 116 11.72 0.13 -5.79
CA LEU A 116 12.06 -0.92 -4.82
C LEU A 116 13.01 -1.98 -5.39
N ASP A 117 12.90 -2.28 -6.67
CA ASP A 117 13.76 -3.26 -7.33
C ASP A 117 15.23 -2.80 -7.43
N LEU A 118 15.47 -1.48 -7.32
CA LEU A 118 16.81 -0.89 -7.34
C LEU A 118 17.50 -0.93 -5.96
N ILE A 119 16.76 -1.22 -4.91
CA ILE A 119 17.25 -1.26 -3.53
C ILE A 119 17.30 -2.71 -3.08
N PRO A 120 18.48 -3.25 -2.75
CA PRO A 120 18.63 -4.66 -2.37
C PRO A 120 17.88 -4.95 -1.07
N LEU A 121 17.45 -6.20 -0.92
CA LEU A 121 16.92 -6.71 0.34
C LEU A 121 18.04 -6.73 1.40
N GLU A 122 17.73 -6.42 2.65
CA GLU A 122 18.68 -6.52 3.77
C GLU A 122 18.98 -7.96 4.17
N THR A 123 18.12 -8.89 3.78
CA THR A 123 18.31 -10.32 4.03
C THR A 123 18.50 -11.04 2.71
N ASP A 124 19.41 -12.02 2.69
CA ASP A 124 19.58 -13.00 1.59
C ASP A 124 18.38 -13.97 1.52
N ALA A 125 17.16 -13.46 1.69
CA ALA A 125 15.98 -14.29 1.49
C ALA A 125 15.99 -14.76 0.03
N PRO A 126 15.95 -16.08 -0.23
CA PRO A 126 15.92 -16.58 -1.58
C PRO A 126 14.75 -15.94 -2.31
N LYS A 127 15.02 -15.43 -3.52
CA LYS A 127 13.92 -14.98 -4.39
C LYS A 127 12.94 -16.13 -4.50
N PRO A 128 11.64 -15.90 -4.24
CA PRO A 128 10.67 -16.98 -4.30
C PRO A 128 10.74 -17.62 -5.67
N ASP A 129 11.01 -18.92 -5.68
CA ASP A 129 10.94 -19.75 -6.89
C ASP A 129 9.45 -19.86 -7.29
N ALA A 130 9.03 -18.96 -8.17
CA ALA A 130 7.67 -18.92 -8.69
C ALA A 130 7.69 -19.33 -10.16
N ASP A 131 6.82 -20.26 -10.53
CA ASP A 131 6.59 -20.57 -11.95
C ASP A 131 5.93 -19.33 -12.61
N GLU A 132 6.74 -18.60 -13.40
CA GLU A 132 6.29 -17.37 -14.07
C GLU A 132 5.12 -17.66 -15.04
N GLY A 133 5.12 -18.80 -15.71
CA GLY A 133 4.04 -19.20 -16.61
C GLY A 133 2.73 -19.46 -15.86
N ALA A 134 2.80 -20.23 -14.78
CA ALA A 134 1.64 -20.50 -13.92
C ALA A 134 1.11 -19.22 -13.27
N THR A 135 2.01 -18.34 -12.82
CA THR A 135 1.64 -17.04 -12.24
C THR A 135 0.92 -16.15 -13.27
N ALA A 136 1.43 -16.09 -14.50
CA ALA A 136 0.78 -15.32 -15.58
C ALA A 136 -0.61 -15.85 -15.92
N MET A 137 -0.81 -17.18 -15.92
CA MET A 137 -2.12 -17.79 -16.11
C MET A 137 -3.08 -17.43 -14.97
N LEU A 138 -2.64 -17.49 -13.73
CA LEU A 138 -3.46 -17.09 -12.57
C LEU A 138 -3.86 -15.60 -12.69
N ILE A 139 -2.93 -14.71 -13.00
CA ILE A 139 -3.22 -13.28 -13.18
C ILE A 139 -4.30 -13.08 -14.25
N ALA A 140 -4.21 -13.78 -15.39
CA ALA A 140 -5.21 -13.69 -16.46
C ALA A 140 -6.60 -14.14 -15.99
N VAL A 141 -6.68 -15.26 -15.26
CA VAL A 141 -7.94 -15.77 -14.69
C VAL A 141 -8.51 -14.79 -13.67
N MET A 142 -7.67 -14.25 -12.78
CA MET A 142 -8.10 -13.26 -11.79
C MET A 142 -8.63 -11.98 -12.45
N LYS A 143 -7.95 -11.44 -13.47
CA LYS A 143 -8.43 -10.29 -14.23
C LYS A 143 -9.81 -10.54 -14.84
N GLN A 144 -9.99 -11.69 -15.47
CA GLN A 144 -11.27 -12.07 -16.07
C GLN A 144 -12.38 -12.20 -15.03
N SER A 145 -12.09 -12.82 -13.88
CA SER A 145 -13.07 -13.08 -12.84
C SER A 145 -13.47 -11.83 -12.05
N LEU A 146 -12.52 -10.92 -11.82
CA LEU A 146 -12.73 -9.70 -11.05
C LEU A 146 -13.33 -8.56 -11.89
N GLY A 147 -13.08 -8.56 -13.21
CA GLY A 147 -13.62 -7.55 -14.13
C GLY A 147 -13.36 -6.12 -13.64
N ASP A 148 -14.40 -5.30 -13.63
CA ASP A 148 -14.31 -3.87 -13.29
C ASP A 148 -14.07 -3.58 -11.80
N GLN A 149 -14.00 -4.61 -10.93
CA GLN A 149 -13.71 -4.43 -9.52
C GLN A 149 -12.25 -4.04 -9.27
N VAL A 150 -11.37 -4.31 -10.23
CA VAL A 150 -9.95 -3.94 -10.21
C VAL A 150 -9.57 -3.34 -11.55
N ALA A 151 -8.68 -2.35 -11.55
CA ALA A 151 -8.11 -1.79 -12.78
C ALA A 151 -7.11 -2.77 -13.42
N ASP A 152 -6.40 -3.52 -12.58
CA ASP A 152 -5.45 -4.54 -13.02
C ASP A 152 -5.19 -5.57 -11.91
N VAL A 153 -4.61 -6.70 -12.28
CA VAL A 153 -3.97 -7.66 -11.37
C VAL A 153 -2.54 -7.85 -11.81
N ARG A 154 -1.59 -7.71 -10.89
CA ARG A 154 -0.17 -7.85 -11.23
C ARG A 154 0.65 -8.51 -10.13
N LYS A 155 1.85 -9.00 -10.49
CA LYS A 155 2.83 -9.50 -9.53
C LYS A 155 3.35 -8.35 -8.68
N SER A 156 3.42 -8.54 -7.37
CA SER A 156 3.93 -7.55 -6.43
C SER A 156 5.45 -7.56 -6.35
N ALA A 157 6.06 -6.35 -6.31
CA ALA A 157 7.46 -6.17 -5.95
C ALA A 157 7.65 -5.85 -4.45
N ARG A 158 6.53 -5.64 -3.72
CA ARG A 158 6.55 -5.18 -2.32
C ARG A 158 6.16 -6.24 -1.29
N LEU A 159 5.36 -7.24 -1.68
CA LEU A 159 4.89 -8.26 -0.75
C LEU A 159 5.96 -9.30 -0.48
N THR A 160 6.18 -9.62 0.81
CA THR A 160 7.07 -10.67 1.28
C THR A 160 6.33 -11.77 2.04
N ASP A 161 5.33 -11.39 2.85
CA ASP A 161 4.58 -12.29 3.72
C ASP A 161 3.11 -12.42 3.31
N SER A 162 2.45 -11.30 3.02
CA SER A 162 1.03 -11.29 2.64
C SER A 162 0.81 -11.85 1.24
N PRO A 163 -0.33 -12.54 0.97
CA PRO A 163 -0.64 -13.09 -0.35
C PRO A 163 -1.01 -12.00 -1.37
N VAL A 164 -1.68 -10.94 -0.92
CA VAL A 164 -2.24 -9.87 -1.77
C VAL A 164 -2.21 -8.51 -1.06
N CYS A 165 -2.23 -7.43 -1.83
CA CYS A 165 -2.57 -6.09 -1.35
C CYS A 165 -3.23 -5.26 -2.44
N LEU A 166 -3.90 -4.15 -2.05
CA LEU A 166 -4.42 -3.16 -2.97
C LEU A 166 -3.47 -2.00 -3.10
N VAL A 167 -3.29 -1.53 -4.34
CA VAL A 167 -2.54 -0.29 -4.62
C VAL A 167 -3.36 0.61 -5.52
N ALA A 168 -3.07 1.92 -5.47
CA ALA A 168 -3.68 2.87 -6.38
C ALA A 168 -3.25 2.59 -7.81
N SER A 169 -4.11 2.88 -8.79
CA SER A 169 -3.70 2.90 -10.19
C SER A 169 -2.60 3.95 -10.39
N ASP A 170 -1.73 3.75 -11.38
CA ASP A 170 -0.56 4.62 -11.61
C ASP A 170 -0.95 6.09 -11.86
N GLN A 171 -2.18 6.34 -12.33
CA GLN A 171 -2.76 7.66 -12.55
C GLN A 171 -3.81 8.05 -11.50
N GLY A 172 -4.09 7.17 -10.54
CA GLY A 172 -5.07 7.37 -9.49
C GLY A 172 -4.55 8.26 -8.35
N LEU A 173 -5.48 8.72 -7.52
CA LEU A 173 -5.16 9.35 -6.25
C LEU A 173 -4.58 8.30 -5.29
N ASP A 174 -3.83 8.76 -4.30
CA ASP A 174 -3.49 7.91 -3.14
C ASP A 174 -4.76 7.29 -2.55
N ARG A 175 -4.72 6.01 -2.20
CA ARG A 175 -5.89 5.25 -1.73
C ARG A 175 -6.55 5.85 -0.48
N THR A 176 -5.76 6.39 0.42
CA THR A 176 -6.29 7.01 1.64
C THR A 176 -7.04 8.30 1.33
N LEU A 177 -6.54 9.07 0.38
CA LEU A 177 -7.21 10.28 -0.08
C LEU A 177 -8.48 9.98 -0.86
N GLU A 178 -8.50 8.95 -1.73
CA GLU A 178 -9.73 8.50 -2.40
C GLU A 178 -10.81 8.15 -1.37
N LYS A 179 -10.43 7.42 -0.31
CA LYS A 179 -11.35 7.07 0.80
C LYS A 179 -11.85 8.30 1.54
N LEU A 180 -10.98 9.28 1.80
CA LEU A 180 -11.34 10.52 2.48
C LEU A 180 -12.36 11.32 1.66
N LEU A 181 -12.10 11.51 0.37
CA LEU A 181 -12.98 12.23 -0.55
C LEU A 181 -14.33 11.52 -0.72
N ALA A 182 -14.33 10.19 -0.82
CA ALA A 182 -15.56 9.39 -0.88
C ALA A 182 -16.43 9.55 0.38
N ARG A 183 -15.81 9.62 1.56
CA ARG A 183 -16.52 9.86 2.84
C ARG A 183 -17.12 11.27 2.93
N GLN A 184 -16.49 12.27 2.32
CA GLN A 184 -16.97 13.66 2.33
C GLN A 184 -18.07 13.93 1.30
N GLY A 185 -18.48 12.93 0.52
CA GLY A 185 -19.55 13.06 -0.46
C GLY A 185 -19.22 13.96 -1.65
N THR A 186 -17.94 14.18 -1.91
CA THR A 186 -17.47 14.93 -3.08
C THR A 186 -17.68 14.05 -4.32
N THR A 187 -18.83 14.20 -4.97
CA THR A 187 -19.36 13.33 -6.02
C THR A 187 -18.58 13.37 -7.36
N ASP A 188 -17.67 14.30 -7.54
CA ASP A 188 -16.97 14.49 -8.82
C ASP A 188 -15.70 13.63 -8.95
N VAL A 189 -15.24 12.99 -7.88
CA VAL A 189 -14.09 12.07 -7.95
C VAL A 189 -14.61 10.65 -8.13
N LYS A 190 -14.67 10.20 -9.38
CA LYS A 190 -14.94 8.80 -9.69
C LYS A 190 -13.84 7.96 -9.05
N ALA A 191 -14.17 7.18 -8.02
CA ALA A 191 -13.21 6.26 -7.41
C ALA A 191 -12.62 5.37 -8.50
N THR A 192 -11.32 5.42 -8.67
CA THR A 192 -10.62 4.59 -9.66
C THR A 192 -10.51 3.18 -9.10
N ALA A 193 -10.86 2.17 -9.89
CA ALA A 193 -10.69 0.78 -9.44
C ALA A 193 -9.22 0.54 -9.05
N PRO A 194 -8.96 -0.11 -7.91
CA PRO A 194 -7.60 -0.38 -7.45
C PRO A 194 -6.91 -1.44 -8.32
N ILE A 195 -5.59 -1.51 -8.21
CA ILE A 195 -4.82 -2.64 -8.72
C ILE A 195 -4.67 -3.65 -7.58
N LEU A 196 -4.92 -4.93 -7.87
CA LEU A 196 -4.64 -6.04 -6.96
C LEU A 196 -3.23 -6.56 -7.23
N GLU A 197 -2.33 -6.41 -6.28
CA GLU A 197 -1.00 -7.02 -6.33
C GLU A 197 -1.02 -8.38 -5.64
N ILE A 198 -0.40 -9.39 -6.27
CA ILE A 198 -0.27 -10.75 -5.74
C ILE A 198 1.19 -11.09 -5.44
N ASN A 199 1.42 -11.80 -4.35
CA ASN A 199 2.74 -12.32 -3.97
C ASN A 199 2.97 -13.69 -4.60
N ALA A 200 3.66 -13.75 -5.72
CA ALA A 200 3.96 -15.01 -6.40
C ALA A 200 4.80 -16.01 -5.57
N GLY A 201 5.46 -15.53 -4.53
CA GLY A 201 6.22 -16.38 -3.57
C GLY A 201 5.35 -17.01 -2.48
N HIS A 202 4.17 -16.49 -2.24
CA HIS A 202 3.28 -16.96 -1.18
C HIS A 202 2.70 -18.35 -1.49
N ALA A 203 2.68 -19.26 -0.51
CA ALA A 203 2.24 -20.66 -0.71
C ALA A 203 0.83 -20.78 -1.31
N LEU A 204 -0.12 -19.95 -0.85
CA LEU A 204 -1.48 -19.93 -1.39
C LEU A 204 -1.49 -19.50 -2.87
N ILE A 205 -0.74 -18.45 -3.22
CA ILE A 205 -0.68 -17.96 -4.61
C ILE A 205 -0.04 -19.01 -5.52
N LYS A 206 1.04 -19.69 -5.09
CA LYS A 206 1.64 -20.79 -5.81
C LYS A 206 0.64 -21.94 -6.05
N ALA A 207 -0.11 -22.34 -5.03
CA ALA A 207 -1.12 -23.38 -5.16
C ALA A 207 -2.24 -23.02 -6.17
N LEU A 208 -2.71 -21.76 -6.14
CA LEU A 208 -3.68 -21.27 -7.10
C LEU A 208 -3.11 -21.18 -8.53
N ALA A 209 -1.85 -20.77 -8.66
CA ALA A 209 -1.15 -20.71 -9.94
C ALA A 209 -1.01 -22.12 -10.57
N GLU A 210 -0.63 -23.11 -9.77
CA GLU A 210 -0.59 -24.52 -10.24
C GLU A 210 -1.98 -25.03 -10.65
N THR A 211 -3.03 -24.62 -9.92
CA THR A 211 -4.42 -24.96 -10.30
C THR A 211 -4.81 -24.29 -11.62
N ALA A 212 -4.45 -23.02 -11.82
CA ALA A 212 -4.70 -22.33 -13.08
C ALA A 212 -3.97 -22.99 -14.26
N LYS A 213 -2.73 -23.44 -14.04
CA LYS A 213 -1.93 -24.14 -15.04
C LYS A 213 -2.55 -25.49 -15.46
N LYS A 214 -3.14 -26.21 -14.50
CA LYS A 214 -3.72 -27.55 -14.76
C LYS A 214 -5.14 -27.48 -15.32
N ASN A 215 -5.96 -26.58 -14.80
CA ASN A 215 -7.41 -26.59 -15.01
C ASN A 215 -7.91 -25.36 -15.79
N GLY A 216 -7.02 -24.42 -16.16
CA GLY A 216 -7.43 -23.16 -16.81
C GLY A 216 -8.32 -22.31 -15.91
N ALA A 217 -9.35 -21.69 -16.50
CA ALA A 217 -10.29 -20.80 -15.79
C ALA A 217 -11.39 -21.61 -15.09
N ALA A 218 -11.01 -22.46 -14.14
CA ALA A 218 -11.96 -23.22 -13.33
C ALA A 218 -12.79 -22.30 -12.41
N PRO A 219 -14.09 -22.60 -12.17
CA PRO A 219 -14.97 -21.77 -11.33
C PRO A 219 -14.40 -21.49 -9.93
N GLU A 220 -13.70 -22.46 -9.34
CA GLU A 220 -13.08 -22.34 -8.03
C GLU A 220 -12.00 -21.24 -7.96
N LEU A 221 -11.34 -20.97 -9.09
CA LEU A 221 -10.38 -19.86 -9.17
C LEU A 221 -11.08 -18.50 -9.21
N GLY A 222 -12.28 -18.43 -9.77
CA GLY A 222 -13.12 -17.23 -9.71
C GLY A 222 -13.53 -16.89 -8.27
N ASP A 223 -13.98 -17.90 -7.52
CA ASP A 223 -14.34 -17.73 -6.11
C ASP A 223 -13.12 -17.35 -5.25
N ALA A 224 -11.98 -18.00 -5.47
CA ALA A 224 -10.73 -17.68 -4.80
C ALA A 224 -10.26 -16.25 -5.12
N SER A 225 -10.41 -15.79 -6.37
CA SER A 225 -10.07 -14.44 -6.79
C SER A 225 -10.91 -13.39 -6.05
N GLY A 226 -12.22 -13.61 -5.95
CA GLY A 226 -13.12 -12.75 -5.19
C GLY A 226 -12.76 -12.70 -3.70
N LEU A 227 -12.46 -13.84 -3.10
CA LEU A 227 -12.07 -13.92 -1.69
C LEU A 227 -10.72 -13.24 -1.43
N LEU A 228 -9.75 -13.36 -2.32
CA LEU A 228 -8.47 -12.66 -2.22
C LEU A 228 -8.64 -11.14 -2.34
N LEU A 229 -9.53 -10.67 -3.22
CA LEU A 229 -9.86 -9.25 -3.30
C LEU A 229 -10.49 -8.74 -2.02
N ASP A 230 -11.44 -9.48 -1.44
CA ASP A 230 -12.08 -9.09 -0.18
C ASP A 230 -11.10 -9.14 0.99
N LEU A 231 -10.18 -10.11 1.01
CA LEU A 231 -9.08 -10.14 1.99
C LEU A 231 -8.21 -8.89 1.87
N ALA A 232 -7.83 -8.50 0.65
CA ALA A 232 -7.03 -7.30 0.41
C ALA A 232 -7.79 -6.02 0.85
N ARG A 233 -9.11 -5.94 0.65
CA ARG A 233 -9.95 -4.85 1.15
C ARG A 233 -9.95 -4.77 2.67
N VAL A 234 -10.13 -5.90 3.35
CA VAL A 234 -10.09 -5.96 4.83
C VAL A 234 -8.74 -5.48 5.36
N MET A 235 -7.64 -5.92 4.75
CA MET A 235 -6.29 -5.52 5.14
C MET A 235 -6.02 -4.02 4.88
N ASP A 236 -6.69 -3.44 3.88
CA ASP A 236 -6.64 -2.00 3.56
C ASP A 236 -7.64 -1.17 4.40
N GLY A 237 -8.36 -1.81 5.34
CA GLY A 237 -9.35 -1.17 6.19
C GLY A 237 -10.65 -0.80 5.49
N GLU A 238 -10.93 -1.41 4.34
CA GLU A 238 -12.18 -1.24 3.59
C GLU A 238 -13.22 -2.26 4.02
N ARG A 239 -14.47 -1.95 3.70
CA ARG A 239 -15.56 -2.92 3.84
C ARG A 239 -15.58 -3.85 2.64
N VAL A 240 -15.82 -5.13 2.89
CA VAL A 240 -16.12 -6.08 1.81
C VAL A 240 -17.42 -5.69 1.12
N THR A 241 -17.50 -5.90 -0.19
CA THR A 241 -18.66 -5.49 -0.98
C THR A 241 -19.92 -6.28 -0.60
N ASP A 242 -19.76 -7.58 -0.36
CA ASP A 242 -20.83 -8.49 0.07
C ASP A 242 -20.38 -9.28 1.30
N PRO A 243 -20.68 -8.77 2.53
CA PRO A 243 -20.28 -9.44 3.77
C PRO A 243 -20.90 -10.84 3.94
N ALA A 244 -22.08 -11.09 3.40
CA ALA A 244 -22.74 -12.39 3.52
C ALA A 244 -22.03 -13.44 2.63
N LYS A 245 -21.70 -13.07 1.40
CA LYS A 245 -20.93 -13.92 0.49
C LYS A 245 -19.53 -14.19 1.07
N PHE A 246 -18.85 -13.18 1.59
CA PHE A 246 -17.54 -13.31 2.23
C PHE A 246 -17.58 -14.31 3.40
N ALA A 247 -18.52 -14.13 4.33
CA ALA A 247 -18.69 -15.01 5.48
C ALA A 247 -19.02 -16.45 5.05
N GLY A 248 -19.87 -16.63 4.05
CA GLY A 248 -20.19 -17.93 3.48
C GLY A 248 -18.97 -18.63 2.87
N SER A 249 -18.16 -17.90 2.11
CA SER A 249 -16.92 -18.43 1.50
C SER A 249 -15.90 -18.86 2.56
N VAL A 250 -15.70 -18.03 3.59
CA VAL A 250 -14.81 -18.36 4.72
C VAL A 250 -15.32 -19.61 5.44
N SER A 251 -16.62 -19.68 5.75
CA SER A 251 -17.22 -20.83 6.43
C SER A 251 -17.06 -22.13 5.62
N ALA A 252 -17.24 -22.08 4.31
CA ALA A 252 -17.06 -23.23 3.43
C ALA A 252 -15.60 -23.72 3.40
N LEU A 253 -14.63 -22.79 3.40
CA LEU A 253 -13.21 -23.14 3.49
C LEU A 253 -12.86 -23.76 4.85
N MET A 254 -13.37 -23.22 5.94
CA MET A 254 -13.20 -23.80 7.27
C MET A 254 -13.79 -25.20 7.35
N GLN A 255 -14.98 -25.41 6.81
CA GLN A 255 -15.61 -26.75 6.78
C GLN A 255 -14.73 -27.76 6.03
N LYS A 256 -14.17 -27.38 4.87
CA LYS A 256 -13.24 -28.26 4.11
C LYS A 256 -11.93 -28.55 4.87
N ALA A 257 -11.47 -27.64 5.70
CA ALA A 257 -10.24 -27.82 6.47
C ALA A 257 -10.42 -28.73 7.70
N TYR A 258 -11.66 -28.87 8.20
CA TYR A 258 -11.98 -29.64 9.40
C TYR A 258 -12.86 -30.88 9.12
N SER A 259 -13.14 -31.22 7.86
CA SER A 259 -13.80 -32.44 7.43
C SER A 259 -12.78 -33.46 6.91
#